data_4ddec8ae0eb47156f3efc6bf24bd12ab
#
_entry.id   4ddec8ae0eb47156f3efc6bf24bd12ab
#
_cell.length_a   1.000
_cell.length_b   1.000
_cell.length_c   1.000
_cell.angle_alpha   90.00
_cell.angle_beta   90.00
_cell.angle_gamma   90.00
#
_symmetry.space_group_name_H-M   'P 1'
#
loop_
_entity.id
_entity.type
_entity.pdbx_description
1 polymer ?
#
loop_
_entity_poly.entity_id
_entity_poly.type
_entity_poly.pdbx_seq_one_letter_code
_entity_poly.pdbx_strand_id
1 'polypeptide(L)'
;MPLLRAEAERLSNNTLISGIITEIIDRDDLFSILPFVKVNSKAYVYNRENTLAGASWLDPNDTVTESASTFTEVVAKLRILIGDVDVDKFLQATMSDHNNQLAIQIAKKAKGMGREFSKVLIQGNSSTDPKQFDGIARLVTSDQTIDGKASALNFAMLDELLDKVPNGADVLVMNRPTIRAYRQILRATSGTDAVMQMLPAFGHPMLVHQGMPILMNEFIPMAEDGTCQIYALRANELDGLHGLYGGENAGIVVENIGTVQNKDAIRTRLKWYCGLALKSTKSLACLKNVQIGEKSASGGVGG
;
A
#
# COMPACT_ATOMS: atom_id res chain seq x y z
N MET A 1 -14.27 43.11 -8.43
CA MET A 1 -14.16 43.07 -6.98
C MET A 1 -12.83 42.38 -6.65
N PRO A 2 -11.98 42.99 -5.83
CA PRO A 2 -10.78 42.31 -5.41
C PRO A 2 -11.13 41.10 -4.52
N LEU A 3 -10.42 40.01 -4.71
CA LEU A 3 -10.56 38.78 -3.91
C LEU A 3 -10.41 39.12 -2.43
N LEU A 4 -11.37 38.74 -1.61
CA LEU A 4 -11.25 38.94 -0.16
C LEU A 4 -10.09 38.09 0.38
N ARG A 5 -9.30 38.65 1.30
CA ARG A 5 -8.13 38.02 1.91
C ARG A 5 -8.43 36.61 2.45
N ALA A 6 -9.62 36.41 3.03
CA ALA A 6 -10.08 35.13 3.53
C ALA A 6 -10.32 34.06 2.43
N GLU A 7 -10.71 34.47 1.23
CA GLU A 7 -10.86 33.55 0.09
C GLU A 7 -9.51 33.23 -0.54
N ALA A 8 -8.58 34.20 -0.60
CA ALA A 8 -7.21 33.94 -1.02
C ALA A 8 -6.47 32.99 -0.07
N GLU A 9 -6.69 33.09 1.24
CA GLU A 9 -6.17 32.19 2.24
C GLU A 9 -6.76 30.78 2.12
N ARG A 10 -8.06 30.65 1.84
CA ARG A 10 -8.72 29.35 1.59
C ARG A 10 -8.23 28.70 0.29
N LEU A 11 -8.07 29.45 -0.76
CA LEU A 11 -7.53 28.97 -2.05
C LEU A 11 -6.06 28.54 -1.88
N SER A 12 -5.25 29.29 -1.15
CA SER A 12 -3.85 28.96 -0.87
C SER A 12 -3.74 27.67 -0.07
N ASN A 13 -4.53 27.51 1.00
CA ASN A 13 -4.51 26.31 1.83
C ASN A 13 -5.02 25.08 1.07
N ASN A 14 -6.12 25.20 0.33
CA ASN A 14 -6.67 24.10 -0.46
C ASN A 14 -5.73 23.67 -1.59
N THR A 15 -5.07 24.62 -2.24
CA THR A 15 -4.09 24.32 -3.32
C THR A 15 -2.86 23.61 -2.75
N LEU A 16 -2.39 24.02 -1.58
CA LEU A 16 -1.25 23.38 -0.92
C LEU A 16 -1.58 21.93 -0.50
N ILE A 17 -2.73 21.72 0.13
CA ILE A 17 -3.20 20.40 0.53
C ILE A 17 -3.43 19.51 -0.69
N SER A 18 -4.06 20.02 -1.73
CA SER A 18 -4.28 19.31 -2.98
C SER A 18 -2.96 18.91 -3.65
N GLY A 19 -1.97 19.82 -3.68
CA GLY A 19 -0.64 19.54 -4.22
C GLY A 19 0.11 18.46 -3.44
N ILE A 20 -0.04 18.44 -2.11
CA ILE A 20 0.57 17.40 -1.26
C ILE A 20 -0.06 16.03 -1.52
N ILE A 21 -1.38 15.96 -1.61
CA ILE A 21 -2.09 14.71 -1.90
C ILE A 21 -1.70 14.18 -3.28
N THR A 22 -1.66 15.04 -4.30
CA THR A 22 -1.26 14.68 -5.66
C THR A 22 0.15 14.10 -5.68
N GLU A 23 1.10 14.69 -4.95
CA GLU A 23 2.48 14.20 -4.92
C GLU A 23 2.62 12.81 -4.27
N ILE A 24 1.80 12.50 -3.28
CA ILE A 24 1.76 11.16 -2.67
C ILE A 24 1.18 10.14 -3.65
N ILE A 25 0.07 10.48 -4.29
CA ILE A 25 -0.62 9.61 -5.24
C ILE A 25 0.24 9.33 -6.47
N ASP A 26 0.89 10.36 -7.02
CA ASP A 26 1.71 10.24 -8.24
C ASP A 26 2.91 9.30 -8.07
N ARG A 27 3.29 8.96 -6.84
CA ARG A 27 4.48 8.15 -6.56
C ARG A 27 4.22 6.75 -6.06
N ASP A 28 3.00 6.45 -5.70
CA ASP A 28 2.59 5.13 -5.23
C ASP A 28 1.35 4.68 -6.00
N ASP A 29 1.58 3.92 -7.07
CA ASP A 29 0.51 3.38 -7.91
C ASP A 29 -0.49 2.54 -7.10
N LEU A 30 -0.02 1.85 -6.05
CA LEU A 30 -0.87 1.06 -5.17
C LEU A 30 -1.81 1.95 -4.34
N PHE A 31 -1.31 3.11 -3.88
CA PHE A 31 -2.12 4.06 -3.14
C PHE A 31 -3.28 4.62 -3.98
N SER A 32 -3.07 4.79 -5.28
CA SER A 32 -4.11 5.32 -6.19
C SER A 32 -5.28 4.36 -6.42
N ILE A 33 -5.06 3.06 -6.25
CA ILE A 33 -6.09 2.02 -6.41
C ILE A 33 -6.78 1.68 -5.10
N LEU A 34 -6.08 1.83 -3.97
CA LEU A 34 -6.57 1.40 -2.67
C LEU A 34 -7.75 2.28 -2.22
N PRO A 35 -8.97 1.74 -2.05
CA PRO A 35 -10.08 2.50 -1.52
C PRO A 35 -9.85 2.81 -0.04
N PHE A 36 -10.29 4.01 0.40
CA PHE A 36 -10.16 4.45 1.78
C PHE A 36 -11.52 4.62 2.44
N VAL A 37 -11.70 3.97 3.59
CA VAL A 37 -12.92 4.00 4.39
C VAL A 37 -12.72 4.89 5.62
N LYS A 38 -13.68 5.79 5.86
CA LYS A 38 -13.69 6.65 7.04
C LYS A 38 -14.07 5.84 8.28
N VAL A 39 -13.25 5.99 9.32
CA VAL A 39 -13.51 5.36 10.62
C VAL A 39 -13.65 6.44 11.69
N ASN A 40 -14.83 6.47 12.34
CA ASN A 40 -15.13 7.44 13.40
C ASN A 40 -14.73 6.94 14.80
N SER A 41 -14.08 5.79 14.89
CA SER A 41 -13.64 5.18 16.15
C SER A 41 -12.14 4.89 16.12
N LYS A 42 -11.54 4.56 17.27
CA LYS A 42 -10.12 4.20 17.41
C LYS A 42 -9.72 2.94 16.64
N ALA A 43 -10.69 2.06 16.38
CA ALA A 43 -10.49 0.81 15.69
C ALA A 43 -11.68 0.51 14.77
N TYR A 44 -11.38 -0.14 13.66
CA TYR A 44 -12.36 -0.70 12.75
C TYR A 44 -12.52 -2.17 13.09
N VAL A 45 -13.71 -2.54 13.55
CA VAL A 45 -14.03 -3.90 13.97
C VAL A 45 -14.97 -4.52 12.96
N TYR A 46 -14.65 -5.72 12.51
CA TYR A 46 -15.49 -6.50 11.60
C TYR A 46 -15.37 -7.99 11.89
N ASN A 47 -16.44 -8.73 11.58
CA ASN A 47 -16.47 -10.16 11.73
C ASN A 47 -16.07 -10.83 10.42
N ARG A 48 -15.18 -11.81 10.52
CA ARG A 48 -14.78 -12.67 9.43
C ARG A 48 -15.42 -14.04 9.64
N GLU A 49 -16.08 -14.56 8.61
CA GLU A 49 -16.62 -15.90 8.62
C GLU A 49 -15.48 -16.91 8.40
N ASN A 50 -15.36 -17.89 9.29
CA ASN A 50 -14.33 -18.93 9.21
C ASN A 50 -14.87 -20.18 8.53
N THR A 51 -16.05 -20.65 8.95
CA THR A 51 -16.69 -21.84 8.41
C THR A 51 -18.17 -21.57 8.18
N LEU A 52 -18.66 -22.00 7.02
CA LEU A 52 -20.07 -22.01 6.71
C LEU A 52 -20.76 -23.18 7.40
N ALA A 53 -22.03 -22.97 7.76
CA ALA A 53 -22.89 -24.07 8.16
C ALA A 53 -23.02 -25.08 7.01
N GLY A 54 -22.82 -26.34 7.30
CA GLY A 54 -22.93 -27.42 6.31
C GLY A 54 -24.39 -27.79 6.05
N ALA A 55 -24.65 -28.36 4.87
CA ALA A 55 -25.89 -29.03 4.53
C ALA A 55 -25.60 -30.52 4.22
N SER A 56 -26.47 -31.42 4.61
CA SER A 56 -26.35 -32.85 4.37
C SER A 56 -27.45 -33.36 3.46
N TRP A 57 -27.10 -34.24 2.57
CA TRP A 57 -28.09 -35.03 1.82
C TRP A 57 -28.56 -36.17 2.72
N LEU A 58 -29.87 -36.39 2.82
CA LEU A 58 -30.48 -37.36 3.72
C LEU A 58 -31.41 -38.26 2.97
N ASP A 59 -31.45 -39.52 3.38
CA ASP A 59 -32.47 -40.46 2.96
C ASP A 59 -33.71 -40.40 3.88
N PRO A 60 -34.87 -40.95 3.46
CA PRO A 60 -36.05 -40.98 4.31
C PRO A 60 -35.79 -41.65 5.65
N ASN A 61 -36.09 -40.94 6.77
CA ASN A 61 -35.89 -41.31 8.17
C ASN A 61 -34.47 -41.07 8.72
N ASP A 62 -33.56 -40.41 7.97
CA ASP A 62 -32.26 -39.99 8.51
C ASP A 62 -32.39 -38.83 9.49
N THR A 63 -31.45 -38.77 10.42
CA THR A 63 -31.43 -37.70 11.42
C THR A 63 -30.68 -36.49 10.88
N VAL A 64 -31.30 -35.32 10.95
CA VAL A 64 -30.66 -34.04 10.61
C VAL A 64 -29.62 -33.68 11.69
N THR A 65 -28.39 -33.44 11.27
CA THR A 65 -27.33 -32.95 12.14
C THR A 65 -27.25 -31.41 12.03
N GLU A 66 -27.38 -30.74 13.15
CA GLU A 66 -27.26 -29.27 13.18
C GLU A 66 -25.81 -28.84 12.93
N SER A 67 -25.66 -27.78 12.16
CA SER A 67 -24.39 -27.12 11.91
C SER A 67 -24.54 -25.61 12.01
N ALA A 68 -23.51 -24.93 12.50
CA ALA A 68 -23.48 -23.48 12.64
C ALA A 68 -22.21 -22.88 12.00
N SER A 69 -22.36 -21.67 11.44
CA SER A 69 -21.22 -20.88 10.99
C SER A 69 -20.44 -20.34 12.17
N THR A 70 -19.11 -20.28 12.02
CA THR A 70 -18.21 -19.69 13.02
C THR A 70 -17.63 -18.37 12.50
N PHE A 71 -17.53 -17.40 13.41
CA PHE A 71 -17.02 -16.07 13.11
C PHE A 71 -15.84 -15.72 13.99
N THR A 72 -14.89 -14.97 13.44
CA THR A 72 -13.79 -14.37 14.20
C THR A 72 -13.86 -12.86 14.09
N GLU A 73 -13.84 -12.19 15.23
CA GLU A 73 -13.73 -10.72 15.27
C GLU A 73 -12.31 -10.30 14.91
N VAL A 74 -12.19 -9.39 13.96
CA VAL A 74 -10.92 -8.79 13.54
C VAL A 74 -10.95 -7.30 13.84
N VAL A 75 -9.87 -6.81 14.46
CA VAL A 75 -9.74 -5.42 14.88
C VAL A 75 -8.57 -4.78 14.14
N ALA A 76 -8.88 -3.89 13.20
CA ALA A 76 -7.90 -3.05 12.53
C ALA A 76 -7.81 -1.68 13.23
N LYS A 77 -6.62 -1.32 13.71
CA LYS A 77 -6.40 -0.10 14.51
C LYS A 77 -5.90 1.04 13.63
N LEU A 78 -6.46 2.23 13.83
CA LEU A 78 -5.88 3.46 13.28
C LEU A 78 -4.59 3.82 14.02
N ARG A 79 -3.63 4.33 13.26
CA ARG A 79 -2.32 4.80 13.73
C ARG A 79 -2.12 6.26 13.35
N ILE A 80 -1.21 6.91 14.04
CA ILE A 80 -0.91 8.33 13.83
C ILE A 80 0.40 8.43 13.09
N LEU A 81 0.37 8.92 11.87
CA LEU A 81 1.54 9.35 11.13
C LEU A 81 1.62 10.86 11.22
N ILE A 82 2.68 11.37 11.84
CA ILE A 82 2.82 12.80 12.15
C ILE A 82 4.25 13.29 11.89
N GLY A 83 4.37 14.55 11.46
CA GLY A 83 5.65 15.20 11.29
C GLY A 83 5.52 16.70 11.40
N ASP A 84 6.44 17.33 12.14
CA ASP A 84 6.51 18.76 12.28
C ASP A 84 7.57 19.35 11.32
N VAL A 85 7.29 20.55 10.83
CA VAL A 85 8.18 21.38 10.03
C VAL A 85 8.34 22.71 10.74
N ASP A 86 9.56 23.04 11.15
CA ASP A 86 9.91 24.32 11.73
C ASP A 86 10.66 25.14 10.69
N VAL A 87 10.22 26.36 10.44
CA VAL A 87 10.90 27.32 9.56
C VAL A 87 11.19 28.59 10.33
N ASP A 88 12.45 28.99 10.32
CA ASP A 88 12.92 30.20 10.94
C ASP A 88 12.33 31.45 10.26
N LYS A 89 11.83 32.41 11.03
CA LYS A 89 11.19 33.59 10.49
C LYS A 89 12.18 34.52 9.79
N PHE A 90 13.44 34.58 10.27
CA PHE A 90 14.47 35.36 9.62
C PHE A 90 14.78 34.78 8.20
N LEU A 91 14.92 33.46 8.09
CA LEU A 91 15.12 32.82 6.78
C LEU A 91 13.90 33.01 5.87
N GLN A 92 12.70 32.94 6.42
CA GLN A 92 11.47 33.22 5.68
C GLN A 92 11.42 34.65 5.18
N ALA A 93 11.86 35.64 5.99
CA ALA A 93 11.83 37.06 5.63
C ALA A 93 12.94 37.47 4.65
N THR A 94 14.12 36.83 4.73
CA THR A 94 15.30 37.26 3.96
C THR A 94 15.53 36.45 2.69
N MET A 95 15.04 35.20 2.59
CA MET A 95 15.32 34.26 1.50
C MET A 95 14.09 33.78 0.74
N SER A 96 12.91 34.36 1.02
CA SER A 96 11.65 33.92 0.36
C SER A 96 11.30 34.67 -0.91
N ASP A 97 12.11 35.61 -1.36
CA ASP A 97 11.80 36.43 -2.55
C ASP A 97 11.65 35.60 -3.83
N HIS A 98 12.30 34.45 -3.91
CA HIS A 98 12.26 33.59 -5.10
C HIS A 98 11.59 32.24 -4.84
N ASN A 99 11.55 31.75 -3.58
CA ASN A 99 10.96 30.49 -3.22
C ASN A 99 10.41 30.52 -1.79
N ASN A 100 9.13 30.21 -1.62
CA ASN A 100 8.52 30.07 -0.31
C ASN A 100 9.13 28.86 0.43
N GLN A 101 10.07 29.13 1.35
CA GLN A 101 10.78 28.10 2.10
C GLN A 101 9.84 27.19 2.90
N LEU A 102 8.78 27.75 3.45
CA LEU A 102 7.78 26.98 4.19
C LEU A 102 7.07 25.97 3.27
N ALA A 103 6.61 26.40 2.09
CA ALA A 103 5.92 25.54 1.15
C ALA A 103 6.82 24.37 0.66
N ILE A 104 8.09 24.67 0.37
CA ILE A 104 9.08 23.65 -0.03
C ILE A 104 9.30 22.63 1.08
N GLN A 105 9.46 23.07 2.32
CA GLN A 105 9.68 22.16 3.45
C GLN A 105 8.45 21.31 3.75
N ILE A 106 7.24 21.87 3.63
CA ILE A 106 5.98 21.14 3.77
C ILE A 106 5.88 20.06 2.68
N ALA A 107 6.14 20.38 1.40
CA ALA A 107 6.11 19.44 0.30
C ALA A 107 7.12 18.30 0.49
N LYS A 108 8.36 18.62 0.89
CA LYS A 108 9.39 17.60 1.20
C LYS A 108 8.96 16.70 2.36
N LYS A 109 8.36 17.26 3.42
CA LYS A 109 7.88 16.48 4.56
C LYS A 109 6.72 15.57 4.18
N ALA A 110 5.76 16.08 3.41
CA ALA A 110 4.63 15.30 2.90
C ALA A 110 5.10 14.10 2.06
N LYS A 111 6.09 14.34 1.18
CA LYS A 111 6.73 13.27 0.40
C LYS A 111 7.41 12.23 1.30
N GLY A 112 8.11 12.66 2.35
CA GLY A 112 8.71 11.74 3.33
C GLY A 112 7.66 10.91 4.07
N MET A 113 6.53 11.53 4.45
CA MET A 113 5.40 10.83 5.07
C MET A 113 4.75 9.83 4.12
N GLY A 114 4.57 10.18 2.84
CA GLY A 114 4.06 9.26 1.81
C GLY A 114 4.97 8.03 1.65
N ARG A 115 6.28 8.23 1.60
CA ARG A 115 7.24 7.12 1.54
C ARG A 115 7.18 6.21 2.77
N GLU A 116 7.06 6.79 3.96
CA GLU A 116 6.94 6.00 5.20
C GLU A 116 5.62 5.24 5.23
N PHE A 117 4.52 5.84 4.79
CA PHE A 117 3.24 5.13 4.64
C PHE A 117 3.36 3.95 3.67
N SER A 118 3.92 4.14 2.48
CA SER A 118 4.10 3.07 1.48
C SER A 118 5.00 1.94 1.98
N LYS A 119 6.03 2.28 2.78
CA LYS A 119 6.88 1.28 3.44
C LYS A 119 6.09 0.46 4.46
N VAL A 120 5.34 1.12 5.34
CA VAL A 120 4.50 0.45 6.36
C VAL A 120 3.36 -0.32 5.71
N LEU A 121 2.79 0.16 4.60
CA LEU A 121 1.77 -0.54 3.81
C LEU A 121 2.25 -1.94 3.39
N ILE A 122 3.51 -2.09 3.02
CA ILE A 122 4.09 -3.39 2.63
C ILE A 122 4.63 -4.15 3.84
N GLN A 123 5.49 -3.53 4.65
CA GLN A 123 6.31 -4.19 5.66
C GLN A 123 5.84 -3.98 7.10
N GLY A 124 4.78 -3.20 7.32
CA GLY A 124 4.31 -2.86 8.65
C GLY A 124 4.06 -4.09 9.52
N ASN A 125 4.50 -4.03 10.78
CA ASN A 125 4.36 -5.11 11.74
C ASN A 125 4.08 -4.54 13.14
N SER A 126 2.84 -4.61 13.58
CA SER A 126 2.41 -4.12 14.88
C SER A 126 2.99 -4.90 16.06
N SER A 127 3.49 -6.11 15.83
CA SER A 127 4.15 -6.91 16.88
C SER A 127 5.58 -6.42 17.15
N THR A 128 6.28 -5.90 16.13
CA THR A 128 7.63 -5.35 16.26
C THR A 128 7.59 -3.88 16.67
N ASP A 129 6.72 -3.10 16.05
CA ASP A 129 6.49 -1.70 16.38
C ASP A 129 4.98 -1.45 16.60
N PRO A 130 4.53 -1.37 17.87
CA PRO A 130 3.12 -1.15 18.20
C PRO A 130 2.54 0.18 17.67
N LYS A 131 3.38 1.10 17.18
CA LYS A 131 2.94 2.37 16.60
C LYS A 131 2.57 2.26 15.14
N GLN A 132 2.95 1.17 14.47
CA GLN A 132 2.60 0.89 13.08
C GLN A 132 1.33 0.04 13.00
N PHE A 133 0.68 0.06 11.83
CA PHE A 133 -0.35 -0.92 11.48
C PHE A 133 0.28 -2.12 10.76
N ASP A 134 -0.44 -3.23 10.70
CA ASP A 134 0.01 -4.42 9.98
C ASP A 134 -0.09 -4.21 8.47
N GLY A 135 1.04 -4.33 7.79
CA GLY A 135 1.15 -4.22 6.35
C GLY A 135 0.76 -5.49 5.61
N ILE A 136 0.80 -5.42 4.28
CA ILE A 136 0.42 -6.53 3.38
C ILE A 136 1.19 -7.80 3.73
N ALA A 137 2.51 -7.71 3.95
CA ALA A 137 3.34 -8.88 4.28
C ALA A 137 2.89 -9.62 5.57
N ARG A 138 2.28 -8.90 6.52
CA ARG A 138 1.79 -9.46 7.78
C ARG A 138 0.36 -9.97 7.67
N LEU A 139 -0.46 -9.36 6.82
CA LEU A 139 -1.86 -9.72 6.64
C LEU A 139 -2.06 -11.00 5.81
N VAL A 140 -1.07 -11.40 5.01
CA VAL A 140 -1.09 -12.67 4.29
C VAL A 140 -1.05 -13.85 5.26
N THR A 141 -1.96 -14.81 5.08
CA THR A 141 -1.98 -16.06 5.85
C THR A 141 -1.07 -17.12 5.20
N SER A 142 -0.71 -18.15 5.98
CA SER A 142 0.07 -19.29 5.45
C SER A 142 -0.59 -19.96 4.26
N ASP A 143 -1.92 -20.11 4.30
CA ASP A 143 -2.71 -20.79 3.27
C ASP A 143 -2.75 -20.00 1.95
N GLN A 144 -2.55 -18.68 2.02
CA GLN A 144 -2.47 -17.76 0.89
C GLN A 144 -1.02 -17.50 0.45
N THR A 145 -0.06 -18.25 1.00
CA THR A 145 1.35 -18.13 0.66
C THR A 145 1.81 -19.30 -0.17
N ILE A 146 2.41 -19.03 -1.33
CA ILE A 146 3.07 -20.00 -2.20
C ILE A 146 4.57 -19.85 -2.01
N ASP A 147 5.30 -20.96 -1.87
CA ASP A 147 6.74 -20.95 -1.77
C ASP A 147 7.38 -21.29 -3.12
N GLY A 148 8.03 -20.33 -3.76
CA GLY A 148 8.75 -20.49 -5.02
C GLY A 148 10.03 -21.33 -4.92
N LYS A 149 10.44 -21.75 -3.71
CA LYS A 149 11.60 -22.64 -3.43
C LYS A 149 12.89 -22.17 -4.10
N ALA A 150 13.09 -20.85 -4.13
CA ALA A 150 14.23 -20.22 -4.83
C ALA A 150 14.35 -20.64 -6.31
N SER A 151 13.23 -20.95 -6.94
CA SER A 151 13.16 -21.22 -8.39
C SER A 151 13.04 -19.92 -9.16
N ALA A 152 13.52 -19.91 -10.41
CA ALA A 152 13.38 -18.77 -11.29
C ALA A 152 11.89 -18.46 -11.55
N LEU A 153 11.56 -17.18 -11.62
CA LEU A 153 10.20 -16.75 -11.94
C LEU A 153 9.74 -17.35 -13.26
N ASN A 154 8.50 -17.86 -13.29
CA ASN A 154 7.84 -18.30 -14.51
C ASN A 154 6.35 -17.90 -14.49
N PHE A 155 5.67 -17.99 -15.63
CA PHE A 155 4.26 -17.62 -15.74
C PHE A 155 3.35 -18.55 -14.92
N ALA A 156 3.64 -19.84 -14.87
CA ALA A 156 2.83 -20.80 -14.11
C ALA A 156 2.78 -20.45 -12.61
N MET A 157 3.86 -19.93 -12.04
CA MET A 157 3.86 -19.46 -10.64
C MET A 157 2.98 -18.24 -10.45
N LEU A 158 2.91 -17.35 -11.45
CA LEU A 158 2.03 -16.18 -11.39
C LEU A 158 0.57 -16.58 -11.54
N ASP A 159 0.28 -17.54 -12.42
CA ASP A 159 -1.05 -18.07 -12.60
C ASP A 159 -1.53 -18.78 -11.31
N GLU A 160 -0.68 -19.61 -10.69
CA GLU A 160 -0.97 -20.22 -9.39
C GLU A 160 -1.20 -19.17 -8.29
N LEU A 161 -0.45 -18.06 -8.31
CA LEU A 161 -0.65 -16.95 -7.37
C LEU A 161 -2.04 -16.31 -7.56
N LEU A 162 -2.48 -16.14 -8.79
CA LEU A 162 -3.80 -15.59 -9.10
C LEU A 162 -4.93 -16.52 -8.69
N ASP A 163 -4.75 -17.84 -8.90
CA ASP A 163 -5.71 -18.85 -8.48
C ASP A 163 -5.94 -18.88 -6.96
N LYS A 164 -4.95 -18.42 -6.16
CA LYS A 164 -5.12 -18.24 -4.72
C LYS A 164 -6.08 -17.13 -4.34
N VAL A 165 -6.46 -16.26 -5.27
CA VAL A 165 -7.44 -15.19 -5.04
C VAL A 165 -8.74 -15.52 -5.79
N PRO A 166 -9.62 -16.36 -5.22
CA PRO A 166 -10.76 -16.95 -5.94
C PRO A 166 -11.79 -15.92 -6.42
N ASN A 167 -11.86 -14.76 -5.77
CA ASN A 167 -12.75 -13.68 -6.18
C ASN A 167 -12.13 -12.77 -7.27
N GLY A 168 -10.96 -13.13 -7.78
CA GLY A 168 -10.17 -12.35 -8.72
C GLY A 168 -9.29 -11.31 -8.03
N ALA A 169 -8.03 -11.24 -8.46
CA ALA A 169 -7.14 -10.16 -8.07
C ALA A 169 -7.37 -8.94 -8.96
N ASP A 170 -7.24 -7.74 -8.39
CA ASP A 170 -7.32 -6.51 -9.17
C ASP A 170 -5.94 -6.06 -9.64
N VAL A 171 -4.89 -6.40 -8.87
CA VAL A 171 -3.52 -5.97 -9.14
C VAL A 171 -2.49 -7.00 -8.68
N LEU A 172 -1.34 -7.01 -9.39
CA LEU A 172 -0.11 -7.65 -8.97
C LEU A 172 0.89 -6.59 -8.50
N VAL A 173 1.51 -6.78 -7.34
CA VAL A 173 2.51 -5.85 -6.80
C VAL A 173 3.86 -6.52 -6.79
N MET A 174 4.84 -5.89 -7.44
CA MET A 174 6.20 -6.40 -7.60
C MET A 174 7.23 -5.29 -7.35
N ASN A 175 8.44 -5.67 -6.98
CA ASN A 175 9.55 -4.72 -6.99
C ASN A 175 10.17 -4.57 -8.40
N ARG A 176 11.00 -3.55 -8.58
CA ARG A 176 11.65 -3.25 -9.86
C ARG A 176 12.49 -4.42 -10.44
N PRO A 177 13.30 -5.15 -9.65
CA PRO A 177 14.02 -6.32 -10.15
C PRO A 177 13.09 -7.42 -10.67
N THR A 178 11.99 -7.70 -9.97
CA THR A 178 10.99 -8.70 -10.39
C THR A 178 10.30 -8.31 -11.71
N ILE A 179 9.94 -7.05 -11.88
CA ILE A 179 9.38 -6.54 -13.13
C ILE A 179 10.39 -6.71 -14.28
N ARG A 180 11.67 -6.48 -14.02
CA ARG A 180 12.73 -6.73 -15.03
C ARG A 180 12.81 -8.21 -15.41
N ALA A 181 12.77 -9.11 -14.43
CA ALA A 181 12.76 -10.56 -14.69
C ALA A 181 11.51 -10.98 -15.48
N TYR A 182 10.34 -10.46 -15.14
CA TYR A 182 9.10 -10.68 -15.87
C TYR A 182 9.21 -10.26 -17.34
N ARG A 183 9.79 -9.09 -17.63
CA ARG A 183 10.04 -8.63 -19.01
C ARG A 183 11.03 -9.53 -19.75
N GLN A 184 12.05 -10.08 -19.06
CA GLN A 184 12.97 -11.03 -19.67
C GLN A 184 12.26 -12.32 -20.11
N ILE A 185 11.38 -12.84 -19.28
CA ILE A 185 10.55 -14.04 -19.62
C ILE A 185 9.67 -13.74 -20.83
N LEU A 186 8.99 -12.59 -20.87
CA LEU A 186 8.17 -12.18 -22.01
C LEU A 186 8.97 -12.15 -23.33
N ARG A 187 10.15 -11.56 -23.33
CA ARG A 187 11.03 -11.51 -24.51
C ARG A 187 11.48 -12.90 -24.94
N ALA A 188 11.80 -13.77 -23.98
CA ALA A 188 12.22 -15.14 -24.26
C ALA A 188 11.09 -15.99 -24.86
N THR A 189 9.85 -15.77 -24.43
CA THR A 189 8.70 -16.57 -24.84
C THR A 189 8.04 -16.06 -26.12
N SER A 190 7.91 -14.75 -26.27
CA SER A 190 7.09 -14.15 -27.35
C SER A 190 7.90 -13.40 -28.40
N GLY A 191 9.21 -13.19 -28.18
CA GLY A 191 10.05 -12.40 -29.09
C GLY A 191 9.67 -10.92 -29.22
N THR A 192 8.63 -10.48 -28.55
CA THR A 192 8.09 -9.12 -28.54
C THR A 192 8.18 -8.50 -27.16
N ASP A 193 8.26 -7.17 -27.09
CA ASP A 193 8.17 -6.45 -25.83
C ASP A 193 6.80 -6.68 -25.17
N ALA A 194 6.81 -6.61 -23.86
CA ALA A 194 5.67 -6.87 -23.00
C ALA A 194 4.35 -6.27 -23.51
N VAL A 195 3.28 -7.01 -23.34
CA VAL A 195 1.92 -6.48 -23.55
C VAL A 195 1.71 -5.33 -22.56
N MET A 196 1.69 -4.11 -23.10
CA MET A 196 1.38 -2.91 -22.35
C MET A 196 -0.02 -2.46 -22.71
N GLN A 197 -0.87 -2.31 -21.73
CA GLN A 197 -2.21 -1.74 -21.91
C GLN A 197 -2.29 -0.37 -21.25
N MET A 198 -2.99 0.54 -21.91
CA MET A 198 -3.30 1.82 -21.28
C MET A 198 -4.53 1.64 -20.40
N LEU A 199 -4.32 1.72 -19.09
CA LEU A 199 -5.41 1.65 -18.12
C LEU A 199 -5.90 3.06 -17.82
N PRO A 200 -7.20 3.35 -17.97
CA PRO A 200 -7.75 4.70 -17.77
C PRO A 200 -7.44 5.28 -16.39
N ALA A 201 -7.38 4.44 -15.37
CA ALA A 201 -7.09 4.88 -14.00
C ALA A 201 -5.69 5.49 -13.81
N PHE A 202 -4.72 5.12 -14.65
CA PHE A 202 -3.33 5.58 -14.52
C PHE A 202 -2.90 6.59 -15.60
N GLY A 203 -3.66 6.71 -16.69
CA GLY A 203 -3.35 7.64 -17.77
C GLY A 203 -2.07 7.36 -18.56
N HIS A 204 -1.36 6.25 -18.27
CA HIS A 204 -0.15 5.84 -18.97
C HIS A 204 -0.13 4.31 -19.20
N PRO A 205 0.66 3.82 -20.17
CA PRO A 205 0.75 2.40 -20.45
C PRO A 205 1.36 1.63 -19.27
N MET A 206 0.67 0.61 -18.80
CA MET A 206 1.14 -0.25 -17.73
C MET A 206 1.36 -1.67 -18.21
N LEU A 207 2.29 -2.36 -17.55
CA LEU A 207 2.52 -3.76 -17.76
C LEU A 207 1.33 -4.55 -17.21
N VAL A 208 0.84 -5.52 -17.98
CA VAL A 208 -0.36 -6.29 -17.63
C VAL A 208 -0.05 -7.78 -17.72
N HIS A 209 -0.55 -8.56 -16.78
CA HIS A 209 -0.54 -10.02 -16.80
C HIS A 209 -1.97 -10.53 -16.69
N GLN A 210 -2.44 -11.29 -17.70
CA GLN A 210 -3.83 -11.79 -17.77
C GLN A 210 -4.91 -10.71 -17.52
N GLY A 211 -4.68 -9.48 -18.01
CA GLY A 211 -5.61 -8.36 -17.83
C GLY A 211 -5.43 -7.58 -16.52
N MET A 212 -4.58 -8.05 -15.60
CA MET A 212 -4.31 -7.39 -14.33
C MET A 212 -3.06 -6.50 -14.41
N PRO A 213 -3.12 -5.26 -13.94
CA PRO A 213 -1.97 -4.36 -13.92
C PRO A 213 -0.91 -4.84 -12.93
N ILE A 214 0.34 -4.66 -13.34
CA ILE A 214 1.50 -4.91 -12.49
C ILE A 214 1.98 -3.57 -11.93
N LEU A 215 1.85 -3.40 -10.62
CA LEU A 215 2.28 -2.21 -9.91
C LEU A 215 3.69 -2.38 -9.37
N MET A 216 4.47 -1.32 -9.48
CA MET A 216 5.81 -1.27 -8.92
C MET A 216 5.76 -0.73 -7.50
N ASN A 217 6.34 -1.47 -6.55
CA ASN A 217 6.57 -0.97 -5.21
C ASN A 217 8.01 -1.25 -4.78
N GLU A 218 8.75 -0.18 -4.42
CA GLU A 218 10.16 -0.26 -4.06
C GLU A 218 10.39 -0.81 -2.64
N PHE A 219 9.34 -0.86 -1.81
CA PHE A 219 9.44 -1.31 -0.42
C PHE A 219 9.26 -2.82 -0.24
N ILE A 220 8.99 -3.57 -1.33
CA ILE A 220 9.07 -5.02 -1.28
C ILE A 220 10.54 -5.41 -1.16
N PRO A 221 10.94 -6.04 -0.04
CA PRO A 221 12.34 -6.36 0.20
C PRO A 221 12.81 -7.44 -0.77
N MET A 222 14.06 -7.32 -1.17
CA MET A 222 14.81 -8.39 -1.79
C MET A 222 15.71 -9.02 -0.72
N ALA A 223 15.66 -10.34 -0.58
CA ALA A 223 16.50 -11.05 0.34
C ALA A 223 17.96 -11.09 -0.16
N GLU A 224 18.91 -11.36 0.74
CA GLU A 224 20.36 -11.41 0.40
C GLU A 224 20.69 -12.50 -0.62
N ASP A 225 19.90 -13.56 -0.68
CA ASP A 225 20.02 -14.65 -1.65
C ASP A 225 19.46 -14.31 -3.05
N GLY A 226 18.99 -13.08 -3.26
CA GLY A 226 18.41 -12.61 -4.51
C GLY A 226 16.98 -13.06 -4.73
N THR A 227 16.28 -13.59 -3.71
CA THR A 227 14.87 -13.91 -3.78
C THR A 227 13.99 -12.71 -3.46
N CYS A 228 12.79 -12.68 -4.05
CA CYS A 228 11.79 -11.64 -3.85
C CYS A 228 10.42 -12.22 -3.57
N GLN A 229 9.51 -11.30 -3.20
CA GLN A 229 8.11 -11.58 -2.98
C GLN A 229 7.25 -10.86 -4.02
N ILE A 230 6.16 -11.50 -4.40
CA ILE A 230 5.14 -10.96 -5.31
C ILE A 230 3.79 -11.08 -4.60
N TYR A 231 2.99 -10.03 -4.67
CA TYR A 231 1.67 -10.03 -4.05
C TYR A 231 0.59 -9.91 -5.13
N ALA A 232 -0.46 -10.71 -5.02
CA ALA A 232 -1.71 -10.55 -5.73
C ALA A 232 -2.77 -10.10 -4.74
N LEU A 233 -3.46 -9.00 -5.02
CA LEU A 233 -4.44 -8.46 -4.11
C LEU A 233 -5.69 -7.95 -4.82
N ARG A 234 -6.79 -7.99 -4.08
CA ARG A 234 -8.05 -7.39 -4.43
C ARG A 234 -8.26 -6.14 -3.60
N ALA A 235 -8.41 -5.00 -4.27
CA ALA A 235 -8.52 -3.68 -3.66
C ALA A 235 -9.99 -3.20 -3.66
N ASN A 236 -10.77 -3.61 -2.67
CA ASN A 236 -12.15 -3.13 -2.51
C ASN A 236 -12.58 -3.07 -1.04
N GLU A 237 -13.69 -2.39 -0.78
CA GLU A 237 -14.23 -2.19 0.57
C GLU A 237 -15.07 -3.38 1.07
N LEU A 238 -15.57 -4.24 0.19
CA LEU A 238 -16.54 -5.29 0.54
C LEU A 238 -15.85 -6.53 1.11
N ASP A 239 -14.88 -7.07 0.38
CA ASP A 239 -14.18 -8.31 0.72
C ASP A 239 -12.65 -8.20 0.59
N GLY A 240 -12.13 -7.08 0.08
CA GLY A 240 -10.74 -6.85 -0.25
C GLY A 240 -9.93 -6.11 0.80
N LEU A 241 -8.75 -5.71 0.34
CA LEU A 241 -7.84 -4.84 1.05
C LEU A 241 -8.30 -3.39 0.87
N HIS A 242 -8.37 -2.64 1.95
CA HIS A 242 -8.72 -1.22 1.93
C HIS A 242 -7.99 -0.45 3.00
N GLY A 243 -7.72 0.81 2.70
CA GLY A 243 -7.16 1.76 3.65
C GLY A 243 -8.23 2.27 4.63
N LEU A 244 -7.79 2.63 5.81
CA LEU A 244 -8.63 3.27 6.83
C LEU A 244 -8.10 4.66 7.10
N TYR A 245 -9.01 5.63 7.27
CA TYR A 245 -8.63 6.97 7.72
C TYR A 245 -9.54 7.50 8.80
N GLY A 246 -8.96 8.34 9.67
CA GLY A 246 -9.69 9.05 10.72
C GLY A 246 -9.68 10.56 10.46
N GLY A 247 -10.74 11.24 10.85
CA GLY A 247 -10.88 12.67 10.64
C GLY A 247 -11.79 13.03 9.47
N GLU A 248 -11.73 14.28 9.02
CA GLU A 248 -12.62 14.78 7.96
C GLU A 248 -12.12 14.47 6.56
N ASN A 249 -10.79 14.37 6.38
CA ASN A 249 -10.14 14.17 5.09
C ASN A 249 -9.38 12.85 5.03
N ALA A 250 -9.44 12.17 3.89
CA ALA A 250 -8.74 10.91 3.65
C ALA A 250 -7.20 11.05 3.51
N GLY A 251 -6.66 12.24 3.55
CA GLY A 251 -5.24 12.53 3.33
C GLY A 251 -4.53 13.20 4.51
N ILE A 252 -3.34 13.70 4.22
CA ILE A 252 -2.54 14.46 5.18
C ILE A 252 -3.22 15.80 5.47
N VAL A 253 -3.42 16.09 6.74
CA VAL A 253 -3.92 17.38 7.23
C VAL A 253 -2.71 18.24 7.62
N VAL A 254 -2.67 19.47 7.11
CA VAL A 254 -1.64 20.46 7.43
C VAL A 254 -2.23 21.45 8.42
N GLU A 255 -1.60 21.58 9.58
CA GLU A 255 -2.04 22.45 10.67
C GLU A 255 -0.93 23.43 11.04
N ASN A 256 -1.23 24.71 11.05
CA ASN A 256 -0.29 25.72 11.53
C ASN A 256 -0.39 25.82 13.06
N ILE A 257 0.65 25.40 13.75
CA ILE A 257 0.73 25.42 15.22
C ILE A 257 1.10 26.83 15.72
N GLY A 258 1.77 27.63 14.90
CA GLY A 258 2.23 28.96 15.24
C GLY A 258 3.71 29.03 15.65
N THR A 259 4.04 30.04 16.43
CA THR A 259 5.43 30.30 16.85
C THR A 259 5.90 29.30 17.91
N VAL A 260 7.10 28.77 17.75
CA VAL A 260 7.74 27.86 18.70
C VAL A 260 8.23 28.68 19.91
N GLN A 261 7.99 28.20 21.15
CA GLN A 261 8.29 28.96 22.39
C GLN A 261 9.76 29.36 22.55
N ASN A 262 10.69 28.50 22.11
CA ASN A 262 12.12 28.66 22.37
C ASN A 262 12.94 29.07 21.14
N LYS A 263 12.28 29.38 20.01
CA LYS A 263 12.93 29.72 18.73
C LYS A 263 12.08 30.71 17.96
N ASP A 264 12.71 31.62 17.23
CA ASP A 264 11.99 32.47 16.27
C ASP A 264 11.64 31.73 15.00
N ALA A 265 10.80 30.66 15.14
CA ALA A 265 10.39 29.80 14.08
C ALA A 265 8.87 29.59 14.10
N ILE A 266 8.30 29.36 12.94
CA ILE A 266 6.90 28.94 12.75
C ILE A 266 6.89 27.43 12.57
N ARG A 267 6.05 26.75 13.36
CA ARG A 267 5.84 25.32 13.29
C ARG A 267 4.58 25.01 12.52
N THR A 268 4.72 24.18 11.52
CA THR A 268 3.60 23.56 10.79
C THR A 268 3.63 22.05 11.00
N ARG A 269 2.48 21.47 11.36
CA ARG A 269 2.31 20.05 11.63
C ARG A 269 1.56 19.38 10.52
N LEU A 270 2.13 18.30 9.99
CA LEU A 270 1.46 17.40 9.08
C LEU A 270 1.03 16.17 9.86
N LYS A 271 -0.24 15.80 9.79
CA LYS A 271 -0.78 14.64 10.50
C LYS A 271 -1.69 13.84 9.59
N TRP A 272 -1.64 12.53 9.75
CA TRP A 272 -2.53 11.60 9.07
C TRP A 272 -2.88 10.44 10.00
N TYR A 273 -4.14 10.19 10.16
CA TYR A 273 -4.63 9.05 10.92
C TYR A 273 -4.99 7.97 9.90
N CYS A 274 -4.17 6.94 9.83
CA CYS A 274 -4.29 5.93 8.79
C CYS A 274 -4.20 4.52 9.36
N GLY A 275 -4.67 3.56 8.60
CA GLY A 275 -4.63 2.14 8.92
C GLY A 275 -4.89 1.31 7.68
N LEU A 276 -4.83 0.01 7.83
CA LEU A 276 -5.08 -0.96 6.77
C LEU A 276 -6.00 -2.05 7.31
N ALA A 277 -6.95 -2.49 6.49
CA ALA A 277 -7.83 -3.61 6.81
C ALA A 277 -7.95 -4.57 5.63
N LEU A 278 -7.98 -5.85 5.92
CA LEU A 278 -8.22 -6.92 4.97
C LEU A 278 -9.43 -7.72 5.46
N LYS A 279 -10.58 -7.60 4.79
CA LYS A 279 -11.79 -8.29 5.21
C LYS A 279 -11.69 -9.79 4.98
N SER A 280 -11.46 -10.23 3.75
CA SER A 280 -11.27 -11.64 3.44
C SER A 280 -9.78 -11.98 3.31
N THR A 281 -9.33 -13.02 3.98
CA THR A 281 -7.96 -13.54 3.81
C THR A 281 -7.70 -14.02 2.39
N LYS A 282 -8.74 -14.47 1.68
CA LYS A 282 -8.67 -14.96 0.30
C LYS A 282 -8.51 -13.84 -0.75
N SER A 283 -8.57 -12.58 -0.34
CA SER A 283 -8.39 -11.43 -1.23
C SER A 283 -6.95 -10.94 -1.30
N LEU A 284 -6.02 -11.66 -0.66
CA LEU A 284 -4.60 -11.33 -0.66
C LEU A 284 -3.79 -12.62 -0.70
N ALA A 285 -2.89 -12.75 -1.67
CA ALA A 285 -1.98 -13.88 -1.79
C ALA A 285 -0.53 -13.40 -1.99
N CYS A 286 0.42 -14.23 -1.60
CA CYS A 286 1.84 -13.97 -1.70
C CYS A 286 2.58 -15.16 -2.32
N LEU A 287 3.40 -14.88 -3.29
CA LEU A 287 4.42 -15.80 -3.81
C LEU A 287 5.77 -15.34 -3.25
N LYS A 288 6.35 -16.11 -2.35
CA LYS A 288 7.64 -15.82 -1.71
C LYS A 288 8.78 -16.68 -2.27
N ASN A 289 10.01 -16.30 -1.96
CA ASN A 289 11.21 -17.04 -2.32
C ASN A 289 11.35 -17.29 -3.83
N VAL A 290 11.04 -16.27 -4.65
CA VAL A 290 11.21 -16.34 -6.11
C VAL A 290 12.58 -15.81 -6.48
N GLN A 291 13.39 -16.60 -7.17
CA GLN A 291 14.72 -16.20 -7.65
C GLN A 291 14.58 -15.25 -8.84
N ILE A 292 15.23 -14.07 -8.75
CA ILE A 292 15.09 -13.01 -9.75
C ILE A 292 16.40 -12.77 -10.51
N GLY A 293 17.53 -13.08 -9.93
CA GLY A 293 18.86 -12.97 -10.53
C GLY A 293 19.57 -14.31 -10.59
N GLU A 294 20.62 -14.39 -11.39
CA GLU A 294 21.58 -15.49 -11.25
C GLU A 294 22.11 -15.47 -9.82
N LYS A 295 22.10 -16.63 -9.16
CA LYS A 295 22.84 -16.79 -7.91
C LYS A 295 24.24 -16.23 -8.17
N SER A 296 24.64 -15.20 -7.44
CA SER A 296 26.03 -14.84 -7.34
C SER A 296 26.76 -16.12 -6.96
N ALA A 297 27.44 -16.73 -7.91
CA ALA A 297 28.31 -17.86 -7.64
C ALA A 297 29.33 -17.33 -6.65
N SER A 298 29.14 -17.64 -5.37
CA SER A 298 30.17 -17.45 -4.36
C SER A 298 31.33 -18.32 -4.84
N GLY A 299 32.33 -17.65 -5.43
CA GLY A 299 33.55 -18.28 -5.91
C GLY A 299 34.17 -19.06 -4.77
N GLY A 300 34.00 -20.36 -4.81
CA GLY A 300 34.90 -21.28 -4.15
C GLY A 300 36.26 -21.17 -4.87
N VAL A 301 37.10 -20.26 -4.41
CA VAL A 301 38.53 -20.31 -4.67
C VAL A 301 39.04 -21.44 -3.80
N GLY A 302 39.03 -22.64 -4.34
CA GLY A 302 39.84 -23.74 -3.84
C GLY A 302 41.29 -23.50 -4.30
N GLY A 303 42.12 -23.12 -3.36
CA GLY A 303 43.56 -23.19 -3.50
C GLY A 303 44.07 -24.46 -2.87
#